data_52cf8d4fc8f18b09adb8176110871502
#
_entry.id   52cf8d4fc8f18b09adb8176110871502
#
_cell.length_a   1.000
_cell.length_b   1.000
_cell.length_c   1.000
_cell.angle_alpha   90.00
_cell.angle_beta   90.00
_cell.angle_gamma   90.00
#
_symmetry.space_group_name_H-M   'P 1'
#
loop_
_entity.id
_entity.type
_entity.pdbx_description
1 polymer ?
#
loop_
_entity_poly.entity_id
_entity_poly.type
_entity_poly.pdbx_seq_one_letter_code
_entity_poly.pdbx_strand_id
1 'polypeptide(L)' 'MNSKEMLKLALKNGWEIKSQKGSHIKLIHKDFPKPAIIPYHGKKEIPKGTLNSILKQLGLK' A
#
# COMPACT_ATOMS: atom_id res chain seq x y z
N MET A 1 -9.75 5.72 -5.72
CA MET A 1 -8.99 5.69 -4.43
C MET A 1 -7.62 6.32 -4.64
N ASN A 2 -7.21 7.17 -3.72
CA ASN A 2 -5.87 7.77 -3.78
C ASN A 2 -4.89 7.06 -2.83
N SER A 3 -3.62 7.44 -2.90
CA SER A 3 -2.57 6.79 -2.10
C SER A 3 -2.80 6.94 -0.60
N LYS A 4 -3.31 8.09 -0.17
CA LYS A 4 -3.58 8.33 1.24
C LYS A 4 -4.65 7.37 1.78
N GLU A 5 -5.71 7.17 0.99
CA GLU A 5 -6.77 6.23 1.35
C GLU A 5 -6.26 4.79 1.34
N MET A 6 -5.42 4.44 0.37
CA MET A 6 -4.83 3.12 0.28
C MET A 6 -3.94 2.83 1.50
N LEU A 7 -3.15 3.81 1.91
CA LEU A 7 -2.28 3.66 3.08
C LEU A 7 -3.12 3.44 4.34
N LYS A 8 -4.18 4.21 4.51
CA LYS A 8 -5.09 4.04 5.65
C LYS A 8 -5.69 2.64 5.67
N LEU A 9 -6.12 2.15 4.50
CA LEU A 9 -6.70 0.82 4.38
C LEU A 9 -5.69 -0.26 4.77
N ALA A 10 -4.45 -0.12 4.32
CA ALA A 10 -3.39 -1.08 4.65
C ALA A 10 -3.13 -1.10 6.16
N LEU A 11 -2.98 0.08 6.77
CA LEU A 11 -2.74 0.17 8.22
C LEU A 11 -3.89 -0.42 9.02
N LYS A 12 -5.11 -0.20 8.56
CA LYS A 12 -6.31 -0.76 9.21
C LYS A 12 -6.31 -2.30 9.17
N ASN A 13 -5.65 -2.87 8.17
CA ASN A 13 -5.60 -4.33 7.99
C ASN A 13 -4.32 -4.96 8.55
N GLY A 14 -3.61 -4.27 9.42
CA GLY A 14 -2.47 -4.82 10.13
C GLY A 14 -1.12 -4.59 9.49
N TRP A 15 -1.06 -3.88 8.37
CA TRP A 15 0.21 -3.53 7.75
C TRP A 15 0.88 -2.41 8.53
N GLU A 16 2.20 -2.41 8.56
CA GLU A 16 3.00 -1.40 9.23
C GLU A 16 4.00 -0.79 8.26
N ILE A 17 4.25 0.51 8.41
CA ILE A 17 5.26 1.18 7.58
C ILE A 17 6.64 0.76 8.08
N LYS A 18 7.41 0.13 7.18
CA LYS A 18 8.78 -0.27 7.47
C LYS A 18 9.76 0.85 7.13
N SER A 19 9.57 1.44 5.96
CA SER A 19 10.47 2.50 5.48
C SER A 19 9.79 3.25 4.34
N GLN A 20 10.34 4.39 4.00
CA GLN A 20 9.89 5.17 2.86
C GLN A 20 11.12 5.67 2.11
N LYS A 21 11.14 5.42 0.81
CA LYS A 21 12.21 5.88 -0.06
C LYS A 21 11.59 6.68 -1.19
N GLY A 22 11.80 8.00 -1.17
CA GLY A 22 11.14 8.88 -2.12
C GLY A 22 9.64 8.77 -1.97
N SER A 23 8.95 8.48 -3.06
CA SER A 23 7.48 8.32 -3.07
C SER A 23 7.03 6.88 -2.80
N HIS A 24 7.96 5.94 -2.56
CA HIS A 24 7.60 4.55 -2.31
C HIS A 24 7.60 4.25 -0.82
N ILE A 25 6.45 3.79 -0.31
CA ILE A 25 6.31 3.39 1.08
C ILE A 25 6.31 1.88 1.15
N LYS A 26 7.25 1.33 1.93
CA LYS A 26 7.37 -0.11 2.14
C LYS A 26 6.63 -0.50 3.40
N LEU A 27 5.73 -1.47 3.27
CA LEU A 27 4.91 -1.96 4.38
C LEU A 27 5.22 -3.42 4.64
N ILE A 28 5.13 -3.82 5.91
CA ILE A 28 5.30 -5.22 6.31
C ILE A 28 4.09 -5.67 7.10
N HIS A 29 3.85 -6.97 7.10
CA HIS A 29 2.75 -7.60 7.83
C HIS A 29 3.22 -8.96 8.34
N LYS A 30 2.92 -9.27 9.59
CA LYS A 30 3.36 -10.52 10.22
C LYS A 30 2.89 -11.78 9.51
N ASP A 31 1.74 -11.72 8.86
CA ASP A 31 1.14 -12.86 8.18
C ASP A 31 1.52 -12.97 6.70
N PHE A 32 2.28 -12.02 6.19
CA PHE A 32 2.70 -12.00 4.79
C PHE A 32 4.22 -12.01 4.69
N PRO A 33 4.80 -12.97 3.96
CA PRO A 33 6.26 -13.08 3.88
C PRO A 33 6.92 -12.00 3.03
N LYS A 34 6.18 -11.39 2.12
CA LYS A 34 6.71 -10.35 1.23
C LYS A 34 6.21 -8.98 1.62
N PRO A 35 7.08 -7.95 1.59
CA PRO A 35 6.63 -6.59 1.85
C PRO A 35 5.76 -6.08 0.70
N ALA A 36 4.89 -5.12 1.01
CA ALA A 36 4.09 -4.44 0.00
C ALA A 36 4.68 -3.05 -0.23
N ILE A 37 4.61 -2.58 -1.47
CA ILE A 37 5.10 -1.25 -1.83
C ILE A 37 3.92 -0.43 -2.34
N ILE A 38 3.70 0.73 -1.73
CA ILE A 38 2.68 1.67 -2.16
C ILE A 38 3.35 2.91 -2.73
N PRO A 39 3.14 3.22 -4.03
CA PRO A 39 3.61 4.49 -4.58
C PRO A 39 2.73 5.61 -4.03
N TYR A 40 3.30 6.48 -3.20
CA TYR A 40 2.55 7.50 -2.50
C TYR A 40 2.60 8.85 -3.22
N HIS A 41 1.46 9.28 -3.69
CA HIS A 41 1.28 10.57 -4.38
C HIS A 41 0.18 11.40 -3.75
N GLY A 42 -0.06 11.22 -2.46
CA GLY A 42 -1.04 11.98 -1.71
C GLY A 42 -2.46 11.78 -2.19
N LYS A 43 -3.09 12.87 -2.61
CA LYS A 43 -4.49 12.86 -3.03
C LYS A 43 -4.69 12.50 -4.50
N LYS A 44 -3.60 12.25 -5.22
CA LYS A 44 -3.70 11.88 -6.63
C LYS A 44 -4.34 10.51 -6.78
N GLU A 45 -5.27 10.38 -7.73
CA GLU A 45 -5.98 9.12 -7.97
C GLU A 45 -5.02 8.04 -8.45
N ILE A 46 -5.17 6.84 -7.91
CA ILE A 46 -4.36 5.70 -8.33
C ILE A 46 -5.02 5.06 -9.56
N PRO A 47 -4.29 4.86 -10.65
CA PRO A 47 -4.85 4.16 -11.82
C PRO A 47 -5.38 2.78 -11.42
N LYS A 48 -6.47 2.36 -12.07
CA LYS A 48 -7.16 1.12 -11.72
C LYS A 48 -6.27 -0.12 -11.72
N GLY A 49 -5.41 -0.25 -12.72
CA GLY A 49 -4.48 -1.39 -12.80
C GLY A 49 -3.51 -1.41 -11.64
N THR A 50 -2.95 -0.25 -11.30
CA THR A 50 -2.04 -0.11 -10.17
C THR A 50 -2.77 -0.39 -8.87
N LEU A 51 -4.00 0.11 -8.74
CA LEU A 51 -4.84 -0.12 -7.57
C LEU A 51 -5.04 -1.61 -7.32
N ASN A 52 -5.42 -2.35 -8.36
CA ASN A 52 -5.63 -3.79 -8.24
C ASN A 52 -4.36 -4.52 -7.84
N SER A 53 -3.22 -4.13 -8.40
CA SER A 53 -1.92 -4.72 -8.07
C SER A 53 -1.58 -4.51 -6.59
N ILE A 54 -1.80 -3.31 -6.08
CA ILE A 54 -1.53 -3.00 -4.69
C ILE A 54 -2.45 -3.81 -3.77
N LEU A 55 -3.75 -3.87 -4.10
CA LEU A 55 -4.71 -4.64 -3.30
C LEU A 55 -4.32 -6.11 -3.23
N LYS A 56 -3.80 -6.68 -4.31
CA LYS A 56 -3.31 -8.05 -4.31
C LYS A 56 -2.12 -8.21 -3.37
N GLN A 57 -1.18 -7.27 -3.41
CA GLN A 57 -0.02 -7.31 -2.52
C GLN A 57 -0.45 -7.28 -1.06
N LEU A 58 -1.49 -6.52 -0.75
CA LEU A 58 -1.99 -6.37 0.61
C LEU A 58 -2.90 -7.52 1.05
N GLY A 59 -3.19 -8.45 0.16
CA GLY A 59 -4.08 -9.56 0.47
C GLY A 59 -5.55 -9.15 0.57
N LEU A 60 -5.91 -8.03 -0.02
CA LEU A 60 -7.27 -7.50 0.05
C LEU A 60 -8.08 -7.76 -1.22
N LYS A 61 -7.50 -8.50 -2.15
CA LYS A 61 -8.21 -8.83 -3.39
C LYS A 61 -7.81 -10.20 -3.93
#